data_4048e8faba76c354602a6941e6912070
#
_entry.id   4048e8faba76c354602a6941e6912070
#
_cell.length_a   1.000
_cell.length_b   1.000
_cell.length_c   1.000
_cell.angle_alpha   90.00
_cell.angle_beta   90.00
_cell.angle_gamma   90.00
#
_symmetry.space_group_name_H-M   'P 1'
#
loop_
_entity.id
_entity.type
_entity.pdbx_description
1 polymer ?
#
loop_
_entity_poly.entity_id
_entity_poly.type
_entity_poly.pdbx_seq_one_letter_code
_entity_poly.pdbx_strand_id
1 'polypeptide(L)'
;MSQEIVIGGGKRTPFGDFGKSLKDIPLSDLATHSAKATLTDTNIDPVDVDHLVWGNVLPVDPDGFYAGRVAALNVGMREESCALQVNRACGSGTQAIITAAQQIMTGHSKIALAGGGENFSRGGFVNQKMRWGAVRGAQPFEDSVEWAYNDPFGHGLSLIHI
;
A
#
# COMPACT_ATOMS: atom_id res chain seq x y z
N MET A 1 31.55 -3.07 9.21
CA MET A 1 30.67 -2.99 10.40
C MET A 1 29.25 -3.00 9.88
N SER A 2 28.36 -3.86 10.40
CA SER A 2 26.95 -3.83 10.04
C SER A 2 26.33 -2.55 10.59
N GLN A 3 25.67 -1.78 9.73
CA GLN A 3 24.93 -0.61 10.16
C GLN A 3 23.72 -1.09 11.01
N GLU A 4 23.60 -0.57 12.22
CA GLU A 4 22.43 -0.82 13.04
C GLU A 4 21.24 -0.04 12.50
N ILE A 5 20.08 -0.70 12.38
CA ILE A 5 18.83 -0.09 11.93
C ILE A 5 17.86 -0.13 13.08
N VAL A 6 17.25 1.01 13.37
CA VAL A 6 16.27 1.15 14.45
C VAL A 6 14.91 1.51 13.89
N ILE A 7 13.86 1.07 14.57
CA ILE A 7 12.47 1.47 14.31
C ILE A 7 12.11 2.55 15.32
N GLY A 8 11.89 3.78 14.85
CA GLY A 8 11.62 4.93 15.70
C GLY A 8 10.19 5.00 16.26
N GLY A 9 9.23 4.41 15.56
CA GLY A 9 7.83 4.42 15.97
C GLY A 9 6.88 3.96 14.88
N GLY A 10 5.58 3.96 15.17
CA GLY A 10 4.56 3.59 14.19
C GLY A 10 3.14 3.89 14.67
N LYS A 11 2.28 4.19 13.73
CA LYS A 11 0.84 4.42 13.93
C LYS A 11 0.04 3.63 12.89
N ARG A 12 -1.20 3.36 13.22
CA ARG A 12 -2.17 2.77 12.29
C ARG A 12 -3.55 3.39 12.45
N THR A 13 -4.34 3.26 11.41
CA THR A 13 -5.79 3.51 11.48
C THR A 13 -6.49 2.37 12.22
N PRO A 14 -7.73 2.55 12.69
CA PRO A 14 -8.55 1.41 13.07
C PRO A 14 -8.76 0.46 11.87
N PHE A 15 -9.02 -0.81 12.15
CA PHE A 15 -9.53 -1.73 11.14
C PHE A 15 -11.02 -1.47 10.92
N GLY A 16 -11.43 -1.33 9.66
CA GLY A 16 -12.83 -1.21 9.28
C GLY A 16 -13.35 -2.53 8.71
N ASP A 17 -14.63 -2.79 8.90
CA ASP A 17 -15.32 -3.87 8.22
C ASP A 17 -15.57 -3.50 6.75
N PHE A 18 -15.65 -4.53 5.90
CA PHE A 18 -16.01 -4.38 4.50
C PHE A 18 -17.37 -3.66 4.35
N GLY A 19 -17.41 -2.63 3.51
CA GLY A 19 -18.60 -1.85 3.24
C GLY A 19 -19.06 -0.93 4.38
N LYS A 20 -18.26 -0.76 5.44
CA LYS A 20 -18.63 0.04 6.63
C LYS A 20 -17.92 1.40 6.67
N SER A 21 -17.55 1.84 7.88
CA SER A 21 -17.13 3.21 8.21
C SER A 21 -15.99 3.79 7.37
N LEU A 22 -15.07 2.96 6.88
CA LEU A 22 -13.92 3.40 6.09
C LEU A 22 -14.09 3.19 4.57
N LYS A 23 -15.25 2.70 4.13
CA LYS A 23 -15.49 2.31 2.73
C LYS A 23 -15.24 3.43 1.71
N ASP A 24 -15.59 4.66 2.08
CA ASP A 24 -15.55 5.81 1.17
C ASP A 24 -14.22 6.58 1.23
N ILE A 25 -13.28 6.16 2.09
CA ILE A 25 -12.00 6.84 2.27
C ILE A 25 -10.96 6.24 1.32
N PRO A 26 -10.36 7.03 0.42
CA PRO A 26 -9.28 6.57 -0.43
C PRO A 26 -8.12 5.95 0.36
N LEU A 27 -7.47 4.94 -0.22
CA LEU A 27 -6.33 4.31 0.43
C LEU A 27 -5.17 5.30 0.65
N SER A 28 -4.95 6.21 -0.30
CA SER A 28 -3.95 7.28 -0.19
C SER A 28 -4.18 8.20 1.01
N ASP A 29 -5.44 8.47 1.35
CA ASP A 29 -5.80 9.29 2.51
C ASP A 29 -5.56 8.56 3.83
N LEU A 30 -5.90 7.25 3.90
CA LEU A 30 -5.60 6.41 5.06
C LEU A 30 -4.09 6.30 5.27
N ALA A 31 -3.33 6.12 4.18
CA ALA A 31 -1.87 6.09 4.19
C ALA A 31 -1.29 7.42 4.68
N THR A 32 -1.75 8.54 4.12
CA THR A 32 -1.34 9.89 4.52
C THR A 32 -1.61 10.14 6.00
N HIS A 33 -2.80 9.77 6.48
CA HIS A 33 -3.19 9.97 7.88
C HIS A 33 -2.27 9.22 8.84
N SER A 34 -2.02 7.95 8.62
CA SER A 34 -1.16 7.13 9.47
C SER A 34 0.31 7.54 9.39
N ALA A 35 0.78 7.89 8.21
CA ALA A 35 2.14 8.39 7.99
C ALA A 35 2.38 9.73 8.72
N LYS A 36 1.45 10.67 8.59
CA LYS A 36 1.51 11.96 9.26
C LYS A 36 1.51 11.83 10.78
N ALA A 37 0.64 10.96 11.30
CA ALA A 37 0.60 10.66 12.74
C ALA A 37 1.92 10.03 13.23
N THR A 38 2.54 9.15 12.44
CA THR A 38 3.83 8.53 12.77
C THR A 38 4.94 9.57 12.83
N LEU A 39 5.06 10.43 11.80
CA LEU A 39 6.09 11.47 11.74
C LEU A 39 5.94 12.47 12.88
N THR A 40 4.71 12.86 13.21
CA THR A 40 4.42 13.74 14.36
C THR A 40 4.85 13.10 15.68
N ASP A 41 4.50 11.83 15.90
CA ASP A 41 4.80 11.11 17.14
C ASP A 41 6.31 10.88 17.35
N THR A 42 7.03 10.68 16.26
CA THR A 42 8.49 10.47 16.27
C THR A 42 9.29 11.78 16.20
N ASN A 43 8.61 12.92 16.04
CA ASN A 43 9.23 14.23 15.85
C ASN A 43 10.24 14.26 14.70
N ILE A 44 9.93 13.55 13.61
CA ILE A 44 10.72 13.54 12.37
C ILE A 44 10.08 14.51 11.38
N ASP A 45 10.88 15.45 10.85
CA ASP A 45 10.42 16.33 9.80
C ASP A 45 10.24 15.52 8.50
N PRO A 46 9.09 15.62 7.84
CA PRO A 46 8.86 14.93 6.55
C PRO A 46 9.94 15.20 5.50
N VAL A 47 10.56 16.38 5.51
CA VAL A 47 11.62 16.73 4.55
C VAL A 47 12.91 15.93 4.75
N ASP A 48 13.11 15.34 5.92
CA ASP A 48 14.27 14.50 6.23
C ASP A 48 14.07 13.03 5.80
N VAL A 49 12.85 12.67 5.40
CA VAL A 49 12.54 11.30 4.95
C VAL A 49 12.92 11.15 3.47
N ASP A 50 13.84 10.23 3.20
CA ASP A 50 14.39 10.01 1.85
C ASP A 50 13.51 9.07 1.02
N HIS A 51 12.86 8.11 1.66
CA HIS A 51 12.14 7.04 0.96
C HIS A 51 10.90 6.62 1.72
N LEU A 52 9.81 6.41 0.99
CA LEU A 52 8.61 5.76 1.51
C LEU A 52 8.41 4.41 0.82
N VAL A 53 8.29 3.31 1.59
CA VAL A 53 7.93 2.00 1.06
C VAL A 53 6.53 1.64 1.52
N TRP A 54 5.66 1.37 0.57
CA TRP A 54 4.24 1.10 0.83
C TRP A 54 3.83 -0.28 0.34
N GLY A 55 3.27 -1.09 1.23
CA GLY A 55 2.69 -2.40 0.92
C GLY A 55 1.21 -2.26 0.52
N ASN A 56 0.88 -2.71 -0.68
CA ASN A 56 -0.49 -2.75 -1.18
C ASN A 56 -0.65 -3.88 -2.19
N VAL A 57 -1.73 -4.63 -2.11
CA VAL A 57 -2.01 -5.79 -2.98
C VAL A 57 -2.94 -5.40 -4.11
N LEU A 58 -4.03 -4.72 -3.79
CA LEU A 58 -5.08 -4.35 -4.74
C LEU A 58 -5.21 -2.83 -4.84
N PRO A 59 -4.66 -2.22 -5.89
CA PRO A 59 -4.88 -0.80 -6.14
C PRO A 59 -6.32 -0.58 -6.61
N VAL A 60 -7.16 -0.06 -5.74
CA VAL A 60 -8.61 0.07 -5.95
C VAL A 60 -9.05 1.44 -6.47
N ASP A 61 -8.22 2.44 -6.28
CA ASP A 61 -8.47 3.83 -6.70
C ASP A 61 -7.45 4.25 -7.77
N PRO A 62 -7.72 5.30 -8.55
CA PRO A 62 -6.70 5.89 -9.42
C PRO A 62 -5.39 6.20 -8.70
N ASP A 63 -5.48 6.72 -7.47
CA ASP A 63 -4.33 7.00 -6.61
C ASP A 63 -3.73 5.73 -5.99
N GLY A 64 -4.49 4.63 -5.95
CA GLY A 64 -4.06 3.34 -5.39
C GLY A 64 -2.82 2.77 -6.07
N PHE A 65 -2.66 3.02 -7.37
CA PHE A 65 -1.47 2.64 -8.12
C PHE A 65 -0.21 3.37 -7.64
N TYR A 66 -0.38 4.49 -6.96
CA TYR A 66 0.69 5.36 -6.47
C TYR A 66 0.51 5.72 -5.00
N ALA A 67 -0.25 4.92 -4.24
CA ALA A 67 -0.67 5.28 -2.87
C ALA A 67 0.51 5.69 -1.98
N GLY A 68 1.64 4.99 -2.06
CA GLY A 68 2.86 5.37 -1.35
C GLY A 68 3.41 6.72 -1.79
N ARG A 69 3.44 7.01 -3.10
CA ARG A 69 3.93 8.29 -3.60
C ARG A 69 2.99 9.44 -3.24
N VAL A 70 1.69 9.22 -3.37
CA VAL A 70 0.67 10.22 -2.98
C VAL A 70 0.79 10.52 -1.48
N ALA A 71 0.89 9.50 -0.64
CA ALA A 71 1.09 9.67 0.80
C ALA A 71 2.39 10.44 1.12
N ALA A 72 3.51 10.10 0.46
CA ALA A 72 4.79 10.77 0.66
C ALA A 72 4.70 12.29 0.41
N LEU A 73 4.08 12.69 -0.69
CA LEU A 73 3.90 14.10 -1.02
C LEU A 73 2.90 14.79 -0.10
N ASN A 74 1.79 14.12 0.23
CA ASN A 74 0.76 14.67 1.10
C ASN A 74 1.23 14.89 2.55
N VAL A 75 2.21 14.13 3.04
CA VAL A 75 2.79 14.37 4.36
C VAL A 75 3.87 15.44 4.37
N GLY A 76 4.32 15.90 3.19
CA GLY A 76 5.32 16.96 3.03
C GLY A 76 6.74 16.44 2.80
N MET A 77 6.93 15.19 2.38
CA MET A 77 8.24 14.74 1.90
C MET A 77 8.65 15.54 0.65
N ARG A 78 9.94 15.64 0.41
CA ARG A 78 10.48 16.36 -0.75
C ARG A 78 10.06 15.70 -2.07
N GLU A 79 9.93 16.48 -3.13
CA GLU A 79 9.63 15.96 -4.47
C GLU A 79 10.72 15.01 -4.99
N GLU A 80 11.96 15.21 -4.59
CA GLU A 80 13.11 14.38 -4.92
C GLU A 80 13.13 13.05 -4.13
N SER A 81 12.32 12.95 -3.06
CA SER A 81 12.20 11.70 -2.29
C SER A 81 11.65 10.57 -3.16
N CYS A 82 12.04 9.35 -2.85
CA CYS A 82 11.56 8.16 -3.57
C CYS A 82 10.36 7.53 -2.88
N ALA A 83 9.51 6.88 -3.66
CA ALA A 83 8.49 6.00 -3.13
C ALA A 83 8.48 4.68 -3.92
N LEU A 84 8.32 3.57 -3.20
CA LEU A 84 8.23 2.23 -3.77
C LEU A 84 6.98 1.54 -3.24
N GLN A 85 6.20 0.98 -4.14
CA GLN A 85 5.06 0.14 -3.76
C GLN A 85 5.43 -1.33 -3.93
N VAL A 86 5.18 -2.14 -2.90
CA VAL A 86 5.51 -3.57 -2.88
C VAL A 86 4.26 -4.40 -2.69
N ASN A 87 4.22 -5.53 -3.39
CA ASN A 87 3.17 -6.53 -3.26
C ASN A 87 3.79 -7.90 -2.94
N ARG A 88 3.46 -8.42 -1.77
CA ARG A 88 3.78 -9.77 -1.30
C ARG A 88 2.54 -10.37 -0.62
N ALA A 89 1.38 -10.25 -1.28
CA ALA A 89 0.09 -10.62 -0.72
C ALA A 89 -0.07 -10.07 0.72
N CYS A 90 -0.61 -10.86 1.65
CA CYS A 90 -0.81 -10.44 3.06
C CYS A 90 0.48 -10.05 3.79
N GLY A 91 1.64 -10.43 3.28
CA GLY A 91 2.96 -10.07 3.81
C GLY A 91 3.49 -8.72 3.35
N SER A 92 2.74 -7.93 2.55
CA SER A 92 3.23 -6.70 1.93
C SER A 92 3.68 -5.64 2.95
N GLY A 93 2.96 -5.49 4.07
CA GLY A 93 3.35 -4.54 5.11
C GLY A 93 4.69 -4.90 5.76
N THR A 94 4.90 -6.17 6.08
CA THR A 94 6.19 -6.66 6.59
C THR A 94 7.28 -6.51 5.52
N GLN A 95 6.97 -6.80 4.25
CA GLN A 95 7.92 -6.60 3.16
C GLN A 95 8.32 -5.14 3.00
N ALA A 96 7.40 -4.20 3.20
CA ALA A 96 7.70 -2.78 3.15
C ALA A 96 8.75 -2.40 4.21
N ILE A 97 8.63 -2.90 5.44
CA ILE A 97 9.61 -2.68 6.51
C ILE A 97 10.97 -3.26 6.13
N ILE A 98 11.00 -4.51 5.65
CA ILE A 98 12.24 -5.18 5.21
C ILE A 98 12.90 -4.38 4.09
N THR A 99 12.13 -3.96 3.09
CA THR A 99 12.64 -3.19 1.95
C THR A 99 13.16 -1.83 2.37
N ALA A 100 12.48 -1.12 3.27
CA ALA A 100 12.96 0.15 3.83
C ALA A 100 14.28 -0.04 4.57
N ALA A 101 14.41 -1.09 5.39
CA ALA A 101 15.66 -1.43 6.06
C ALA A 101 16.79 -1.69 5.05
N GLN A 102 16.50 -2.42 3.96
CA GLN A 102 17.46 -2.67 2.89
C GLN A 102 17.93 -1.38 2.20
N GLN A 103 17.02 -0.41 1.97
CA GLN A 103 17.40 0.89 1.41
C GLN A 103 18.39 1.64 2.32
N ILE A 104 18.20 1.55 3.64
CA ILE A 104 19.13 2.14 4.61
C ILE A 104 20.47 1.37 4.62
N MET A 105 20.44 0.04 4.64
CA MET A 105 21.63 -0.80 4.66
C MET A 105 22.53 -0.60 3.42
N THR A 106 21.91 -0.32 2.28
CA THR A 106 22.63 -0.09 1.01
C THR A 106 23.03 1.37 0.80
N GLY A 107 22.70 2.25 1.77
CA GLY A 107 23.07 3.67 1.70
C GLY A 107 22.21 4.53 0.78
N HIS A 108 21.09 3.98 0.27
CA HIS A 108 20.15 4.73 -0.57
C HIS A 108 19.25 5.66 0.24
N SER A 109 19.09 5.40 1.54
CA SER A 109 18.31 6.22 2.46
C SER A 109 19.00 6.30 3.81
N LYS A 110 18.77 7.40 4.52
CA LYS A 110 19.12 7.54 5.94
C LYS A 110 17.91 7.36 6.82
N ILE A 111 16.77 7.92 6.41
CA ILE A 111 15.47 7.80 7.07
C ILE A 111 14.47 7.30 6.04
N ALA A 112 13.81 6.20 6.37
CA ALA A 112 12.75 5.63 5.53
C ALA A 112 11.46 5.47 6.32
N LEU A 113 10.34 5.79 5.68
CA LEU A 113 9.00 5.52 6.17
C LEU A 113 8.48 4.25 5.51
N ALA A 114 7.99 3.30 6.31
CA ALA A 114 7.44 2.04 5.81
C ALA A 114 6.03 1.84 6.33
N GLY A 115 5.15 1.38 5.48
CA GLY A 115 3.77 1.11 5.85
C GLY A 115 3.06 0.22 4.85
N GLY A 116 1.78 0.04 5.03
CA GLY A 116 0.94 -0.66 4.08
C GLY A 116 -0.54 -0.53 4.45
N GLY A 117 -1.39 -0.75 3.48
CA GLY A 117 -2.83 -0.69 3.68
C GLY A 117 -3.59 -1.24 2.50
N GLU A 118 -4.86 -1.52 2.77
CA GLU A 118 -5.81 -2.04 1.80
C GLU A 118 -7.19 -1.45 2.06
N ASN A 119 -7.95 -1.16 1.02
CA ASN A 119 -9.37 -0.84 1.14
C ASN A 119 -10.19 -1.64 0.14
N PHE A 120 -10.49 -2.89 0.46
CA PHE A 120 -11.28 -3.78 -0.40
C PHE A 120 -12.70 -3.27 -0.68
N SER A 121 -13.26 -2.44 0.21
CA SER A 121 -14.59 -1.85 0.01
C SER A 121 -14.67 -0.97 -1.24
N ARG A 122 -13.53 -0.51 -1.76
CA ARG A 122 -13.42 0.30 -2.97
C ARG A 122 -13.03 -0.51 -4.21
N GLY A 123 -12.93 -1.83 -4.09
CA GLY A 123 -12.66 -2.73 -5.20
C GLY A 123 -13.70 -2.55 -6.31
N GLY A 124 -13.23 -2.39 -7.54
CA GLY A 124 -14.09 -2.18 -8.69
C GLY A 124 -14.51 -3.49 -9.35
N PHE A 125 -15.60 -3.42 -10.09
CA PHE A 125 -15.96 -4.46 -11.02
C PHE A 125 -15.28 -4.21 -12.37
N VAL A 126 -14.60 -5.19 -12.93
CA VAL A 126 -13.76 -5.08 -14.12
C VAL A 126 -14.33 -5.89 -15.27
N ASN A 127 -14.35 -5.30 -16.45
CA ASN A 127 -14.61 -6.03 -17.70
C ASN A 127 -13.38 -5.96 -18.60
N GLN A 128 -12.70 -7.08 -18.77
CA GLN A 128 -11.44 -7.16 -19.52
C GLN A 128 -11.64 -6.99 -21.04
N LYS A 129 -12.84 -7.22 -21.56
CA LYS A 129 -13.14 -7.20 -23.00
C LYS A 129 -13.60 -5.84 -23.49
N MET A 130 -14.09 -4.96 -22.62
CA MET A 130 -14.69 -3.68 -23.00
C MET A 130 -13.73 -2.78 -23.78
N ARG A 131 -12.44 -2.78 -23.48
CA ARG A 131 -11.44 -1.94 -24.14
C ARG A 131 -11.34 -2.18 -25.65
N TRP A 132 -11.60 -3.40 -26.07
CA TRP A 132 -11.47 -3.82 -27.49
C TRP A 132 -12.82 -3.95 -28.19
N GLY A 133 -13.89 -3.48 -27.55
CA GLY A 133 -15.24 -3.49 -28.04
C GLY A 133 -16.01 -4.76 -27.68
N ALA A 134 -17.08 -4.58 -26.95
CA ALA A 134 -18.07 -5.62 -26.69
C ALA A 134 -19.02 -5.71 -27.87
N VAL A 135 -18.68 -6.48 -28.89
CA VAL A 135 -19.36 -6.44 -30.19
C VAL A 135 -20.77 -7.04 -30.14
N ARG A 136 -21.02 -8.06 -29.32
CA ARG A 136 -22.33 -8.74 -29.25
C ARG A 136 -22.45 -9.60 -27.99
N GLY A 137 -23.68 -9.70 -27.45
CA GLY A 137 -24.03 -10.54 -26.32
C GLY A 137 -23.74 -9.91 -24.95
N ALA A 138 -24.02 -10.66 -23.89
CA ALA A 138 -23.77 -10.23 -22.51
C ALA A 138 -22.27 -10.10 -22.24
N GLN A 139 -21.91 -9.04 -21.52
CA GLN A 139 -20.53 -8.78 -21.10
C GLN A 139 -20.48 -8.77 -19.56
N PRO A 140 -19.96 -9.83 -18.94
CA PRO A 140 -19.87 -9.90 -17.48
C PRO A 140 -18.87 -8.88 -16.93
N PHE A 141 -19.18 -8.35 -15.76
CA PHE A 141 -18.24 -7.66 -14.90
C PHE A 141 -17.81 -8.61 -13.79
N GLU A 142 -16.51 -8.68 -13.54
CA GLU A 142 -15.92 -9.53 -12.52
C GLU A 142 -15.51 -8.66 -11.33
N ASP A 143 -15.75 -9.14 -10.11
CA ASP A 143 -15.32 -8.46 -8.90
C ASP A 143 -13.81 -8.58 -8.75
N SER A 144 -13.10 -7.44 -8.77
CA SER A 144 -11.65 -7.43 -8.61
C SER A 144 -11.18 -7.90 -7.24
N VAL A 145 -12.04 -7.79 -6.22
CA VAL A 145 -11.76 -8.27 -4.87
C VAL A 145 -11.69 -9.80 -4.84
N GLU A 146 -12.58 -10.47 -5.57
CA GLU A 146 -12.55 -11.93 -5.69
C GLU A 146 -11.25 -12.44 -6.33
N TRP A 147 -10.65 -11.68 -7.23
CA TRP A 147 -9.35 -12.04 -7.81
C TRP A 147 -8.24 -12.11 -6.76
N ALA A 148 -8.29 -11.26 -5.73
CA ALA A 148 -7.33 -11.27 -4.63
C ALA A 148 -7.48 -12.50 -3.72
N TYR A 149 -8.65 -13.13 -3.73
CA TYR A 149 -8.95 -14.33 -2.94
C TYR A 149 -8.85 -15.63 -3.74
N ASN A 150 -8.68 -15.56 -5.04
CA ASN A 150 -8.70 -16.74 -5.91
C ASN A 150 -7.27 -17.19 -6.23
N ASP A 151 -6.86 -18.33 -5.67
CA ASP A 151 -5.58 -18.94 -6.03
C ASP A 151 -5.69 -19.58 -7.42
N PRO A 152 -4.90 -19.10 -8.41
CA PRO A 152 -4.93 -19.64 -9.78
C PRO A 152 -4.51 -21.11 -9.88
N PHE A 153 -3.86 -21.65 -8.85
CA PHE A 153 -3.43 -23.07 -8.81
C PHE A 153 -4.40 -23.97 -8.06
N GLY A 154 -5.50 -23.43 -7.52
CA GLY A 154 -6.56 -24.23 -6.88
C GLY A 154 -6.22 -24.75 -5.48
N HIS A 155 -5.16 -24.24 -4.85
CA HIS A 155 -4.79 -24.64 -3.49
C HIS A 155 -5.60 -23.93 -2.40
N GLY A 156 -6.40 -22.94 -2.79
CA GLY A 156 -7.14 -22.08 -1.87
C GLY A 156 -6.26 -21.08 -1.14
N LEU A 157 -6.90 -20.18 -0.41
CA LEU A 157 -6.18 -19.25 0.46
C LEU A 157 -5.91 -19.89 1.82
N SER A 158 -4.65 -20.05 2.16
CA SER A 158 -4.24 -20.44 3.49
C SER A 158 -3.43 -19.34 4.14
N LEU A 159 -4.07 -18.50 4.94
CA LEU A 159 -3.41 -17.43 5.68
C LEU A 159 -2.46 -17.95 6.78
N ILE A 160 -2.58 -19.21 7.16
CA ILE A 160 -1.70 -19.85 8.17
C ILE A 160 -0.41 -20.41 7.56
N HIS A 161 -0.27 -20.41 6.23
CA HIS A 161 0.90 -20.93 5.52
C HIS A 161 1.68 -19.83 4.77
N ILE A 162 1.36 -18.56 5.02
CA ILE A 162 2.09 -17.41 4.46
C ILE A 162 3.19 -16.97 5.43
#